data_ceea1a9bde3376367417c20bca852b31
#
_entry.id   ceea1a9bde3376367417c20bca852b31
#
_cell.length_a   1.000
_cell.length_b   1.000
_cell.length_c   1.000
_cell.angle_alpha   90.00
_cell.angle_beta   90.00
_cell.angle_gamma   90.00
#
_symmetry.space_group_name_H-M   'P 1'
#
loop_
_entity.id
_entity.type
_entity.pdbx_description
1 polymer ?
#
loop_
_entity_poly.entity_id
_entity_poly.type
_entity_poly.pdbx_seq_one_letter_code
_entity_poly.pdbx_strand_id
1 'polypeptide(L)'
;MNRQNISGTSPYEAIIGFSRAVRIGNVVHVSGTGPVGADDLSASEQTRHVLTLIESALHQAGANLEHVVRTRMFIAKAEDWEEIGRAHGEVFGGIRPAATMVIAQMLNPKWRVEIEADAVLPDAG
;
A
#
# COMPACT_ATOMS: atom_id res chain seq x y z
N MET A 1 20.68 -2.53 -15.15
CA MET A 1 19.68 -2.01 -14.19
C MET A 1 19.19 -3.16 -13.34
N ASN A 2 19.34 -3.04 -12.03
CA ASN A 2 18.86 -4.08 -11.11
C ASN A 2 17.38 -3.93 -10.89
N ARG A 3 16.61 -4.90 -11.36
CA ARG A 3 15.18 -4.96 -11.15
C ARG A 3 14.84 -6.16 -10.29
N GLN A 4 14.09 -5.94 -9.24
CA GLN A 4 13.58 -6.99 -8.35
C GLN A 4 12.06 -6.92 -8.34
N ASN A 5 11.42 -8.01 -8.73
CA ASN A 5 9.97 -8.14 -8.64
C ASN A 5 9.63 -8.93 -7.38
N ILE A 6 8.81 -8.34 -6.51
CA ILE A 6 8.36 -8.97 -5.27
C ILE A 6 7.02 -9.63 -5.53
N SER A 7 6.94 -10.93 -5.30
CA SER A 7 5.71 -11.69 -5.46
C SER A 7 4.86 -11.62 -4.20
N GLY A 8 3.55 -11.52 -4.40
CA GLY A 8 2.56 -11.65 -3.34
C GLY A 8 1.87 -13.00 -3.41
N THR A 9 0.65 -13.05 -2.92
CA THR A 9 -0.14 -14.29 -2.86
C THR A 9 -1.29 -14.32 -3.88
N SER A 10 -1.47 -13.26 -4.68
CA SER A 10 -2.56 -13.19 -5.64
C SER A 10 -2.31 -14.07 -6.85
N PRO A 11 -3.28 -14.94 -7.22
CA PRO A 11 -3.18 -15.73 -8.45
C PRO A 11 -3.24 -14.84 -9.70
N TYR A 12 -3.70 -13.59 -9.55
CA TYR A 12 -3.84 -12.66 -10.67
C TYR A 12 -2.53 -12.01 -11.08
N GLU A 13 -1.46 -12.14 -10.30
CA GLU A 13 -0.16 -11.57 -10.65
C GLU A 13 0.31 -12.08 -12.02
N ALA A 14 0.26 -13.38 -12.23
CA ALA A 14 0.66 -13.97 -13.50
C ALA A 14 -0.36 -13.70 -14.62
N ILE A 15 -1.65 -13.69 -14.29
CA ILE A 15 -2.72 -13.53 -15.27
C ILE A 15 -2.77 -12.09 -15.81
N ILE A 16 -2.71 -11.11 -14.91
CA ILE A 16 -2.78 -9.70 -15.27
C ILE A 16 -1.41 -9.15 -15.65
N GLY A 17 -0.35 -9.71 -15.08
CA GLY A 17 1.02 -9.30 -15.36
C GLY A 17 1.50 -8.20 -14.42
N PHE A 18 1.36 -8.41 -13.11
CA PHE A 18 1.86 -7.45 -12.12
C PHE A 18 2.61 -8.15 -11.00
N SER A 19 3.33 -7.38 -10.21
CA SER A 19 4.03 -7.82 -9.02
C SER A 19 3.46 -7.12 -7.80
N ARG A 20 3.64 -7.69 -6.60
CA ARG A 20 3.23 -7.02 -5.37
C ARG A 20 3.99 -5.72 -5.17
N ALA A 21 5.27 -5.72 -5.52
CA ALA A 21 6.12 -4.54 -5.52
C ALA A 21 7.24 -4.72 -6.53
N VAL A 22 7.81 -3.61 -6.96
CA VAL A 22 8.97 -3.61 -7.86
C VAL A 22 10.03 -2.67 -7.29
N ARG A 23 11.26 -3.16 -7.19
CA ARG A 23 12.41 -2.32 -6.84
C ARG A 23 13.31 -2.14 -8.05
N ILE A 24 13.67 -0.89 -8.33
CA ILE A 24 14.68 -0.54 -9.34
C ILE A 24 15.64 0.43 -8.67
N GLY A 25 16.93 0.02 -8.56
CA GLY A 25 17.91 0.84 -7.85
C GLY A 25 17.47 1.07 -6.42
N ASN A 26 17.30 2.33 -6.03
CA ASN A 26 16.84 2.72 -4.70
C ASN A 26 15.36 3.12 -4.65
N VAL A 27 14.58 2.84 -5.69
CA VAL A 27 13.15 3.17 -5.74
C VAL A 27 12.33 1.88 -5.64
N VAL A 28 11.29 1.91 -4.82
CA VAL A 28 10.35 0.79 -4.66
C VAL A 28 8.95 1.29 -4.94
N HIS A 29 8.24 0.58 -5.81
CA HIS A 29 6.81 0.82 -6.07
C HIS A 29 6.00 -0.34 -5.52
N VAL A 30 5.06 -0.06 -4.63
CA VAL A 30 4.15 -1.07 -4.10
C VAL A 30 2.81 -0.92 -4.81
N SER A 31 2.34 -2.01 -5.40
CA SER A 31 1.06 -2.05 -6.11
C SER A 31 -0.12 -1.72 -5.19
N GLY A 32 -1.23 -1.36 -5.79
CA GLY A 32 -2.48 -1.22 -5.06
C GLY A 32 -2.74 -2.44 -4.20
N THR A 33 -2.91 -2.23 -2.90
CA THR A 33 -3.01 -3.28 -1.90
C THR A 33 -4.34 -3.18 -1.18
N GLY A 34 -5.18 -4.21 -1.31
CA GLY A 34 -6.45 -4.30 -0.62
C GLY A 34 -6.32 -5.09 0.69
N PRO A 35 -7.34 -5.04 1.54
CA PRO A 35 -7.33 -5.73 2.84
C PRO A 35 -7.65 -7.22 2.71
N VAL A 36 -6.80 -7.96 2.02
CA VAL A 36 -6.97 -9.40 1.79
C VAL A 36 -7.04 -10.14 3.12
N GLY A 37 -8.11 -10.90 3.31
CA GLY A 37 -8.34 -11.65 4.55
C GLY A 37 -9.04 -10.83 5.64
N ALA A 38 -9.43 -9.58 5.37
CA ALA A 38 -10.05 -8.68 6.35
C ALA A 38 -11.37 -8.09 5.86
N ASP A 39 -12.11 -8.85 5.03
CA ASP A 39 -13.32 -8.38 4.36
C ASP A 39 -14.41 -7.86 5.29
N ASP A 40 -14.52 -8.41 6.49
CA ASP A 40 -15.60 -8.08 7.42
C ASP A 40 -15.17 -7.10 8.53
N LEU A 41 -13.95 -6.56 8.44
CA LEU A 41 -13.46 -5.60 9.42
C LEU A 41 -13.91 -4.18 9.09
N SER A 42 -13.79 -3.29 10.08
CA SER A 42 -14.10 -1.87 9.91
C SER A 42 -13.14 -1.19 8.93
N ALA A 43 -13.49 0.00 8.47
CA ALA A 43 -12.62 0.76 7.55
C ALA A 43 -11.24 1.04 8.17
N SER A 44 -11.17 1.40 9.45
CA SER A 44 -9.88 1.63 10.12
C SER A 44 -9.08 0.34 10.25
N GLU A 45 -9.72 -0.76 10.60
CA GLU A 45 -9.05 -2.05 10.72
C GLU A 45 -8.56 -2.56 9.35
N GLN A 46 -9.38 -2.40 8.31
CA GLN A 46 -8.95 -2.72 6.95
C GLN A 46 -7.73 -1.89 6.55
N THR A 47 -7.72 -0.61 6.88
CA THR A 47 -6.60 0.28 6.57
C THR A 47 -5.31 -0.18 7.27
N ARG A 48 -5.39 -0.51 8.56
CA ARG A 48 -4.23 -1.03 9.31
C ARG A 48 -3.71 -2.32 8.69
N HIS A 49 -4.62 -3.20 8.29
CA HIS A 49 -4.25 -4.45 7.64
C HIS A 49 -3.53 -4.21 6.30
N VAL A 50 -4.06 -3.32 5.47
CA VAL A 50 -3.44 -2.93 4.21
C VAL A 50 -2.01 -2.41 4.44
N LEU A 51 -1.84 -1.55 5.44
CA LEU A 51 -0.52 -0.98 5.73
C LEU A 51 0.47 -2.03 6.24
N THR A 52 0.00 -3.04 6.95
CA THR A 52 0.82 -4.19 7.34
C THR A 52 1.30 -4.97 6.11
N LEU A 53 0.41 -5.17 5.12
CA LEU A 53 0.77 -5.85 3.88
C LEU A 53 1.78 -5.02 3.06
N ILE A 54 1.59 -3.70 3.02
CA ILE A 54 2.54 -2.80 2.35
C ILE A 54 3.91 -2.85 3.03
N GLU A 55 3.93 -2.81 4.36
CA GLU A 55 5.17 -2.92 5.12
C GLU A 55 5.91 -4.21 4.81
N SER A 56 5.19 -5.32 4.75
CA SER A 56 5.80 -6.62 4.40
C SER A 56 6.43 -6.58 3.00
N ALA A 57 5.72 -6.01 2.02
CA ALA A 57 6.24 -5.88 0.66
C ALA A 57 7.50 -4.99 0.62
N LEU A 58 7.50 -3.89 1.36
CA LEU A 58 8.66 -3.01 1.47
C LEU A 58 9.86 -3.76 2.07
N HIS A 59 9.66 -4.51 3.15
CA HIS A 59 10.71 -5.29 3.79
C HIS A 59 11.32 -6.30 2.83
N GLN A 60 10.50 -6.97 2.05
CA GLN A 60 10.98 -7.92 1.03
C GLN A 60 11.83 -7.24 -0.04
N ALA A 61 11.58 -5.97 -0.29
CA ALA A 61 12.35 -5.17 -1.24
C ALA A 61 13.57 -4.48 -0.59
N GLY A 62 13.79 -4.69 0.71
CA GLY A 62 14.91 -4.08 1.43
C GLY A 62 14.63 -2.67 1.93
N ALA A 63 13.38 -2.24 1.91
CA ALA A 63 12.95 -0.92 2.39
C ALA A 63 12.10 -1.06 3.64
N ASN A 64 11.67 0.06 4.21
CA ASN A 64 10.72 0.08 5.31
C ASN A 64 9.83 1.32 5.21
N LEU A 65 8.89 1.45 6.13
CA LEU A 65 7.88 2.52 6.08
C LEU A 65 8.48 3.92 6.07
N GLU A 66 9.60 4.13 6.74
CA GLU A 66 10.24 5.46 6.79
C GLU A 66 10.78 5.92 5.43
N HIS A 67 10.95 5.01 4.47
CA HIS A 67 11.39 5.32 3.12
C HIS A 67 10.23 5.76 2.21
N VAL A 68 8.99 5.62 2.66
CA VAL A 68 7.81 5.96 1.85
C VAL A 68 7.75 7.47 1.64
N VAL A 69 7.65 7.88 0.37
CA VAL A 69 7.57 9.29 -0.02
C VAL A 69 6.20 9.64 -0.59
N ARG A 70 5.41 8.66 -0.96
CA ARG A 70 4.09 8.86 -1.58
C ARG A 70 3.16 7.72 -1.24
N THR A 71 1.92 8.06 -0.87
CA THR A 71 0.81 7.10 -0.78
C THR A 71 -0.37 7.62 -1.58
N ARG A 72 -1.17 6.70 -2.14
CA ARG A 72 -2.46 7.01 -2.75
C ARG A 72 -3.48 6.09 -2.13
N MET A 73 -4.52 6.68 -1.55
CA MET A 73 -5.60 5.95 -0.88
C MET A 73 -6.86 6.02 -1.73
N PHE A 74 -7.39 4.86 -2.09
CA PHE A 74 -8.65 4.72 -2.82
C PHE A 74 -9.68 4.22 -1.82
N ILE A 75 -10.74 4.99 -1.58
CA ILE A 75 -11.74 4.64 -0.59
C ILE A 75 -13.10 4.41 -1.24
N ALA A 76 -13.82 3.40 -0.79
CA ALA A 76 -15.10 3.02 -1.40
C ALA A 76 -16.24 3.96 -1.03
N LYS A 77 -16.21 4.55 0.16
CA LYS A 77 -17.28 5.39 0.68
C LYS A 77 -16.72 6.70 1.21
N ALA A 78 -17.31 7.81 0.79
CA ALA A 78 -16.87 9.14 1.21
C ALA A 78 -16.87 9.29 2.73
N GLU A 79 -17.87 8.74 3.43
CA GLU A 79 -17.99 8.87 4.88
C GLU A 79 -16.86 8.18 5.66
N ASP A 80 -16.08 7.32 5.02
CA ASP A 80 -14.97 6.62 5.69
C ASP A 80 -13.66 7.41 5.67
N TRP A 81 -13.62 8.58 5.04
CA TRP A 81 -12.37 9.29 4.79
C TRP A 81 -11.59 9.61 6.06
N GLU A 82 -12.28 10.04 7.12
CA GLU A 82 -11.60 10.44 8.36
C GLU A 82 -11.07 9.21 9.11
N GLU A 83 -11.86 8.16 9.19
CA GLU A 83 -11.47 6.92 9.85
C GLU A 83 -10.25 6.29 9.17
N ILE A 84 -10.29 6.22 7.84
CA ILE A 84 -9.17 5.70 7.04
C ILE A 84 -7.96 6.63 7.16
N GLY A 85 -8.17 7.93 7.06
CA GLY A 85 -7.09 8.91 7.17
C GLY A 85 -6.40 8.87 8.53
N ARG A 86 -7.15 8.70 9.62
CA ARG A 86 -6.57 8.59 10.96
C ARG A 86 -5.74 7.30 11.12
N ALA A 87 -6.22 6.18 10.58
CA ALA A 87 -5.46 4.93 10.60
C ALA A 87 -4.15 5.06 9.80
N HIS A 88 -4.20 5.73 8.65
CA HIS A 88 -3.00 6.05 7.88
C HIS A 88 -2.04 6.93 8.72
N GLY A 89 -2.58 7.91 9.42
CA GLY A 89 -1.81 8.81 10.29
C GLY A 89 -1.14 8.10 11.46
N GLU A 90 -1.74 7.03 11.99
CA GLU A 90 -1.11 6.24 13.06
C GLU A 90 0.25 5.68 12.60
N VAL A 91 0.35 5.30 11.33
CA VAL A 91 1.56 4.72 10.75
C VAL A 91 2.50 5.82 10.24
N PHE A 92 1.96 6.81 9.55
CA PHE A 92 2.76 7.79 8.81
C PHE A 92 2.88 9.17 9.50
N GLY A 93 2.32 9.34 10.69
CA GLY A 93 2.31 10.64 11.37
C GLY A 93 3.69 11.24 11.60
N GLY A 94 4.71 10.41 11.78
CA GLY A 94 6.10 10.85 11.94
C GLY A 94 6.91 10.87 10.65
N ILE A 95 6.37 10.29 9.56
CA ILE A 95 7.07 10.17 8.28
C ILE A 95 6.54 11.22 7.30
N ARG A 96 5.21 11.33 7.22
CA ARG A 96 4.46 12.35 6.49
C ARG A 96 4.75 12.36 4.99
N PRO A 97 4.53 11.24 4.29
CA PRO A 97 4.68 11.20 2.83
C PRO A 97 3.67 12.13 2.15
N ALA A 98 3.95 12.48 0.91
CA ALA A 98 2.93 13.10 0.07
C ALA A 98 1.80 12.10 -0.10
N ALA A 99 0.54 12.53 0.00
CA ALA A 99 -0.59 11.61 -0.02
C ALA A 99 -1.75 12.17 -0.83
N THR A 100 -2.53 11.28 -1.42
CA THR A 100 -3.77 11.60 -2.11
C THR A 100 -4.83 10.59 -1.67
N MET A 101 -6.05 11.07 -1.49
CA MET A 101 -7.19 10.21 -1.19
C MET A 101 -8.29 10.51 -2.19
N VAL A 102 -8.80 9.47 -2.86
CA VAL A 102 -9.90 9.60 -3.82
C VAL A 102 -10.94 8.52 -3.57
N ILE A 103 -12.17 8.80 -3.96
CA ILE A 103 -13.26 7.83 -3.87
C ILE A 103 -13.24 7.00 -5.14
N ALA A 104 -13.26 5.68 -5.00
CA ALA A 104 -13.27 4.76 -6.12
C ALA A 104 -14.03 3.50 -5.76
N GLN A 105 -14.64 2.86 -6.75
CA GLN A 105 -15.27 1.57 -6.56
C GLN A 105 -14.18 0.50 -6.48
N MET A 106 -14.25 -0.35 -5.45
CA MET A 106 -13.32 -1.45 -5.29
C MET A 106 -13.77 -2.66 -6.10
N LEU A 107 -12.80 -3.48 -6.54
CA LEU A 107 -13.13 -4.74 -7.23
C LEU A 107 -13.85 -5.71 -6.30
N ASN A 108 -13.41 -5.78 -5.03
CA ASN A 108 -14.11 -6.56 -4.01
C ASN A 108 -15.09 -5.61 -3.29
N PRO A 109 -16.40 -5.89 -3.33
CA PRO A 109 -17.41 -4.97 -2.76
C PRO A 109 -17.34 -4.85 -1.24
N LYS A 110 -16.62 -5.75 -0.55
CA LYS A 110 -16.42 -5.67 0.90
C LYS A 110 -15.21 -4.83 1.29
N TRP A 111 -14.34 -4.51 0.34
CA TRP A 111 -13.18 -3.67 0.61
C TRP A 111 -13.57 -2.21 0.66
N ARG A 112 -13.16 -1.55 1.71
CA ARG A 112 -13.44 -0.12 1.93
C ARG A 112 -12.26 0.76 1.58
N VAL A 113 -11.09 0.17 1.36
CA VAL A 113 -9.86 0.90 1.07
C VAL A 113 -8.89 0.05 0.26
N GLU A 114 -8.11 0.71 -0.59
CA GLU A 114 -6.95 0.14 -1.26
C GLU A 114 -5.88 1.22 -1.28
N ILE A 115 -4.62 0.86 -1.01
CA ILE A 115 -3.53 1.84 -0.92
C ILE A 115 -2.35 1.35 -1.75
N GLU A 116 -1.71 2.29 -2.44
CA GLU A 116 -0.43 2.07 -3.09
C GLU A 116 0.62 3.00 -2.49
N ALA A 117 1.88 2.65 -2.61
CA ALA A 117 2.97 3.41 -2.02
C ALA A 117 4.21 3.41 -2.91
N ASP A 118 4.94 4.52 -2.86
CA ASP A 118 6.25 4.64 -3.48
C ASP A 118 7.26 4.96 -2.38
N ALA A 119 8.41 4.30 -2.42
CA ALA A 119 9.47 4.49 -1.44
C ALA A 119 10.80 4.75 -2.13
N VAL A 120 11.66 5.51 -1.48
CA VAL A 120 13.01 5.81 -1.97
C VAL A 120 13.98 5.54 -0.85
N LEU A 121 14.90 4.61 -1.09
CA LEU A 121 15.96 4.31 -0.14
C LEU A 121 17.09 5.32 -0.29
N PRO A 122 17.82 5.61 0.80
CA PRO A 122 19.00 6.44 0.68
C PRO A 122 20.05 5.73 -0.19
N ASP A 123 20.88 6.50 -0.86
CA ASP A 123 21.98 5.93 -1.65
C ASP A 123 22.88 5.08 -0.75
N ALA A 124 23.27 3.92 -1.28
CA ALA A 124 24.12 2.98 -0.58
C ALA A 124 25.61 3.41 -0.63
N GLY A 125 25.83 4.66 -0.90
CA GLY A 125 27.15 5.24 -1.01
C GLY A 125 27.85 5.45 0.29
#